data_87056e610d53585bff953508e3bda583
#
_entry.id   87056e610d53585bff953508e3bda583
#
_cell.length_a   1.000
_cell.length_b   1.000
_cell.length_c   1.000
_cell.angle_alpha   90.00
_cell.angle_beta   90.00
_cell.angle_gamma   90.00
#
_symmetry.space_group_name_H-M   'P 1'
#
loop_
_entity.id
_entity.type
_entity.pdbx_description
1 polymer ?
#
loop_
_entity_poly.entity_id
_entity_poly.type
_entity_poly.pdbx_seq_one_letter_code
_entity_poly.pdbx_strand_id
1 'polypeptide(L)'
;MIMKYQGIARIRINGAEYPTGDDSTLDPGGFTRETVKGARVYGYQETPTEATVECKVFNCADVDIFTLKNMTNGTVEFETDVGQTYLLANAWTVDAVTLTAKGEISLKIAAVECKKV
;
A
#
# COMPACT_ATOMS: atom_id res chain seq x y z
N MET A 1 7.01 3.26 31.73
CA MET A 1 7.16 4.02 30.46
C MET A 1 5.87 3.94 29.66
N ILE A 2 5.43 5.08 29.14
CA ILE A 2 4.25 5.12 28.24
C ILE A 2 4.76 5.15 26.81
N MET A 3 4.22 4.26 25.98
CA MET A 3 4.57 4.15 24.57
C MET A 3 3.37 4.52 23.73
N LYS A 4 3.58 5.35 22.70
CA LYS A 4 2.53 5.67 21.73
C LYS A 4 2.44 4.57 20.68
N TYR A 5 1.24 4.04 20.48
CA TYR A 5 0.97 3.05 19.45
C TYR A 5 0.31 3.70 18.24
N GLN A 6 0.49 3.09 17.08
CA GLN A 6 -0.09 3.58 15.84
C GLN A 6 -1.61 3.51 15.88
N GLY A 7 -2.25 4.64 15.57
CA GLY A 7 -3.70 4.72 15.43
C GLY A 7 -4.13 5.30 14.09
N ILE A 8 -3.23 5.97 13.38
CA ILE A 8 -3.53 6.68 12.14
C ILE A 8 -2.45 6.38 11.10
N ALA A 9 -2.87 6.23 9.86
CA ALA A 9 -1.97 6.17 8.72
C ALA A 9 -2.41 7.18 7.67
N ARG A 10 -1.44 7.82 7.03
CA ARG A 10 -1.68 8.77 5.95
C ARG A 10 -1.07 8.25 4.67
N ILE A 11 -1.76 8.47 3.56
CA ILE A 11 -1.31 8.02 2.26
C ILE A 11 -1.11 9.23 1.37
N ARG A 12 0.11 9.35 0.81
CA ARG A 12 0.44 10.35 -0.19
C ARG A 12 0.74 9.65 -1.50
N ILE A 13 0.17 10.17 -2.57
CA ILE A 13 0.39 9.65 -3.92
C ILE A 13 0.96 10.79 -4.75
N ASN A 14 2.17 10.62 -5.28
CA ASN A 14 2.88 11.64 -6.05
C ASN A 14 3.00 12.98 -5.31
N GLY A 15 3.21 12.92 -4.00
CA GLY A 15 3.37 14.09 -3.15
C GLY A 15 2.09 14.73 -2.63
N ALA A 16 0.92 14.27 -3.08
CA ALA A 16 -0.36 14.77 -2.63
C ALA A 16 -0.96 13.83 -1.58
N GLU A 17 -1.37 14.39 -0.44
CA GLU A 17 -2.06 13.61 0.60
C GLU A 17 -3.53 13.46 0.24
N TYR A 18 -4.02 12.22 0.30
CA TYR A 18 -5.42 11.92 0.05
C TYR A 18 -6.15 11.57 1.35
N PRO A 19 -7.39 12.00 1.51
CA PRO A 19 -8.20 11.60 2.65
C PRO A 19 -8.58 10.14 2.51
N THR A 20 -8.09 9.30 3.42
CA THR A 20 -8.32 7.85 3.38
C THR A 20 -9.05 7.39 4.63
N GLY A 21 -9.77 6.27 4.50
CA GLY A 21 -10.40 5.61 5.62
C GLY A 21 -9.38 4.97 6.57
N ASP A 22 -9.86 4.49 7.70
CA ASP A 22 -9.02 3.89 8.74
C ASP A 22 -8.71 2.40 8.47
N ASP A 23 -9.15 1.88 7.34
CA ASP A 23 -8.95 0.49 6.93
C ASP A 23 -7.83 0.32 5.89
N SER A 24 -6.95 1.30 5.76
CA SER A 24 -5.80 1.22 4.84
C SER A 24 -4.80 0.18 5.32
N THR A 25 -4.29 -0.61 4.38
CA THR A 25 -3.32 -1.67 4.68
C THR A 25 -2.09 -1.54 3.80
N LEU A 26 -0.95 -1.96 4.34
CA LEU A 26 0.33 -1.98 3.63
C LEU A 26 0.92 -3.39 3.73
N ASP A 27 1.23 -3.96 2.57
CA ASP A 27 2.06 -5.15 2.49
C ASP A 27 3.40 -4.72 1.90
N PRO A 28 4.50 -4.79 2.67
CA PRO A 28 5.79 -4.33 2.17
C PRO A 28 6.39 -5.21 1.08
N GLY A 29 5.83 -6.38 0.82
CA GLY A 29 6.33 -7.28 -0.20
C GLY A 29 7.70 -7.86 0.13
N GLY A 30 8.54 -8.02 -0.90
CA GLY A 30 9.86 -8.60 -0.77
C GLY A 30 9.87 -10.04 -1.25
N PHE A 31 10.01 -10.99 -0.33
CA PHE A 31 10.03 -12.40 -0.69
C PHE A 31 9.08 -13.20 0.20
N THR A 32 8.35 -14.13 -0.41
CA THR A 32 7.65 -15.15 0.34
C THR A 32 8.51 -16.41 0.40
N ARG A 33 8.42 -17.13 1.51
CA ARG A 33 9.19 -18.34 1.73
C ARG A 33 8.29 -19.56 1.77
N GLU A 34 8.73 -20.60 1.08
CA GLU A 34 8.07 -21.90 1.13
C GLU A 34 9.04 -22.94 1.67
N THR A 35 8.56 -23.78 2.56
CA THR A 35 9.38 -24.85 3.13
C THR A 35 9.64 -25.91 2.08
N VAL A 36 10.91 -26.29 1.94
CA VAL A 36 11.34 -27.39 1.08
C VAL A 36 11.51 -28.61 1.97
N LYS A 37 10.67 -29.62 1.75
CA LYS A 37 10.69 -30.84 2.55
C LYS A 37 10.34 -32.05 1.71
N GLY A 38 10.87 -33.18 2.12
CA GLY A 38 10.53 -34.52 1.64
C GLY A 38 10.38 -35.43 2.83
N ALA A 39 11.25 -36.42 3.00
CA ALA A 39 11.29 -37.26 4.18
C ALA A 39 11.67 -36.47 5.44
N ARG A 40 12.30 -35.32 5.29
CA ARG A 40 12.67 -34.39 6.35
C ARG A 40 12.61 -32.97 5.82
N VAL A 41 12.73 -32.00 6.71
CA VAL A 41 12.77 -30.59 6.33
C VAL A 41 14.19 -30.22 5.88
N TYR A 42 14.32 -29.73 4.65
CA TYR A 42 15.61 -29.36 4.06
C TYR A 42 15.90 -27.86 4.19
N GLY A 43 14.87 -27.02 4.24
CA GLY A 43 15.04 -25.58 4.30
C GLY A 43 13.88 -24.85 3.62
N TYR A 44 14.19 -23.76 2.94
CA TYR A 44 13.17 -22.93 2.30
C TYR A 44 13.66 -22.42 0.96
N GLN A 45 12.69 -22.04 0.12
CA GLN A 45 12.91 -21.29 -1.11
C GLN A 45 12.13 -19.99 -1.08
N GLU A 46 12.61 -19.00 -1.80
CA GLU A 46 12.01 -17.67 -1.80
C GLU A 46 11.49 -17.30 -3.19
N THR A 47 10.33 -16.64 -3.20
CA THR A 47 9.72 -16.12 -4.43
C THR A 47 9.51 -14.63 -4.26
N PRO A 48 9.91 -13.78 -5.23
CA PRO A 48 9.67 -12.35 -5.15
C PRO A 48 8.17 -12.02 -5.12
N THR A 49 7.79 -11.06 -4.29
CA THR A 49 6.43 -10.53 -4.23
C THR A 49 6.46 -9.02 -4.29
N GLU A 50 5.45 -8.44 -4.94
CA GLU A 50 5.28 -7.01 -5.02
C GLU A 50 4.84 -6.43 -3.68
N ALA A 51 5.18 -5.16 -3.43
CA ALA A 51 4.61 -4.39 -2.33
C ALA A 51 3.22 -3.91 -2.74
N THR A 52 2.26 -3.89 -1.83
CA THR A 52 0.90 -3.43 -2.11
C THR A 52 0.38 -2.51 -1.02
N VAL A 53 -0.48 -1.56 -1.44
CA VAL A 53 -1.25 -0.71 -0.54
C VAL A 53 -2.71 -0.80 -0.96
N GLU A 54 -3.58 -1.11 -0.03
CA GLU A 54 -5.03 -1.06 -0.24
C GLU A 54 -5.61 0.03 0.63
N CYS A 55 -6.42 0.89 0.04
CA CYS A 55 -7.06 1.97 0.77
C CYS A 55 -8.39 2.37 0.14
N LYS A 56 -9.16 3.13 0.92
CA LYS A 56 -10.38 3.77 0.44
C LYS A 56 -10.18 5.26 0.54
N VAL A 57 -10.23 5.95 -0.59
CA VAL A 57 -10.07 7.40 -0.68
C VAL A 57 -11.46 8.04 -0.64
N PHE A 58 -11.63 9.03 0.20
CA PHE A 58 -12.89 9.78 0.22
C PHE A 58 -12.92 10.78 -0.94
N ASN A 59 -13.95 10.69 -1.76
CA ASN A 59 -14.09 11.53 -2.93
C ASN A 59 -14.49 12.96 -2.56
N CYS A 60 -13.84 13.94 -3.18
CA CYS A 60 -14.22 15.34 -3.11
C CYS A 60 -13.89 16.00 -4.45
N ALA A 61 -14.16 17.29 -4.57
CA ALA A 61 -13.96 18.01 -5.84
C ALA A 61 -12.51 18.00 -6.33
N ASP A 62 -11.55 17.85 -5.42
CA ASP A 62 -10.12 17.85 -5.75
C ASP A 62 -9.55 16.48 -6.10
N VAL A 63 -10.36 15.41 -6.01
CA VAL A 63 -9.94 14.04 -6.30
C VAL A 63 -10.43 13.64 -7.69
N ASP A 64 -9.51 13.14 -8.50
CA ASP A 64 -9.82 12.63 -9.83
C ASP A 64 -9.56 11.13 -9.89
N ILE A 65 -10.64 10.35 -10.02
CA ILE A 65 -10.57 8.89 -10.09
C ILE A 65 -9.76 8.41 -11.29
N PHE A 66 -9.78 9.12 -12.41
CA PHE A 66 -9.02 8.71 -13.60
C PHE A 66 -7.51 8.88 -13.40
N THR A 67 -7.09 9.90 -12.67
CA THR A 67 -5.69 10.06 -12.30
C THR A 67 -5.22 8.90 -11.44
N LEU A 68 -6.02 8.48 -10.48
CA LEU A 68 -5.69 7.34 -9.62
C LEU A 68 -5.71 6.03 -10.40
N LYS A 69 -6.70 5.83 -11.26
CA LYS A 69 -6.84 4.61 -12.05
C LYS A 69 -5.68 4.42 -13.05
N ASN A 70 -5.22 5.49 -13.66
CA ASN A 70 -4.26 5.44 -14.74
C ASN A 70 -2.80 5.59 -14.28
N MET A 71 -2.55 5.55 -12.99
CA MET A 71 -1.20 5.63 -12.46
C MET A 71 -0.40 4.38 -12.83
N THR A 72 0.73 4.56 -13.53
CA THR A 72 1.59 3.46 -13.98
C THR A 72 3.03 3.58 -13.47
N ASN A 73 3.43 4.74 -12.99
CA ASN A 73 4.78 4.98 -12.47
C ASN A 73 4.72 6.09 -11.42
N GLY A 74 4.06 5.79 -10.31
CA GLY A 74 3.88 6.75 -9.24
C GLY A 74 4.75 6.45 -8.03
N THR A 75 4.73 7.39 -7.10
CA THR A 75 5.37 7.23 -5.79
C THR A 75 4.28 7.30 -4.73
N VAL A 76 4.22 6.28 -3.88
CA VAL A 76 3.24 6.20 -2.81
C VAL A 76 3.97 6.20 -1.47
N GLU A 77 3.51 7.01 -0.54
CA GLU A 77 4.03 7.05 0.82
C GLU A 77 2.94 6.63 1.80
N PHE A 78 3.27 5.68 2.64
CA PHE A 78 2.42 5.23 3.75
C PHE A 78 3.09 5.71 5.04
N GLU A 79 2.50 6.72 5.66
CA GLU A 79 3.06 7.37 6.84
C GLU A 79 2.24 7.04 8.08
N THR A 80 2.91 6.56 9.12
CA THR A 80 2.28 6.27 10.40
C THR A 80 2.44 7.45 11.35
N ASP A 81 1.56 7.55 12.32
CA ASP A 81 1.61 8.62 13.33
C ASP A 81 2.63 8.35 14.45
N VAL A 82 3.37 7.26 14.37
CA VAL A 82 4.48 6.95 15.30
C VAL A 82 5.85 7.21 14.67
N GLY A 83 5.90 7.93 13.55
CA GLY A 83 7.14 8.41 12.95
C GLY A 83 7.75 7.50 11.89
N GLN A 84 7.04 6.49 11.44
CA GLN A 84 7.52 5.60 10.38
C GLN A 84 6.90 6.01 9.05
N THR A 85 7.71 6.07 8.00
CA THR A 85 7.25 6.33 6.65
C THR A 85 7.77 5.24 5.73
N TYR A 86 6.87 4.65 4.95
CA TYR A 86 7.19 3.61 3.98
C TYR A 86 6.98 4.17 2.58
N LEU A 87 8.02 4.05 1.75
CA LEU A 87 8.02 4.58 0.39
C LEU A 87 7.90 3.44 -0.61
N LEU A 88 6.92 3.55 -1.50
CA LEU A 88 6.72 2.63 -2.62
C LEU A 88 7.01 3.40 -3.91
N ALA A 89 8.16 3.11 -4.51
CA ALA A 89 8.57 3.73 -5.76
C ALA A 89 8.13 2.88 -6.95
N ASN A 90 7.94 3.51 -8.10
CA ASN A 90 7.52 2.85 -9.33
C ASN A 90 6.24 2.04 -9.13
N ALA A 91 5.23 2.70 -8.55
CA ALA A 91 3.96 2.10 -8.22
C ALA A 91 2.94 2.24 -9.36
N TRP A 92 2.04 1.29 -9.45
CA TRP A 92 0.95 1.30 -10.43
C TRP A 92 -0.34 0.83 -9.76
N THR A 93 -1.45 1.29 -10.31
CA THR A 93 -2.77 0.88 -9.82
C THR A 93 -3.14 -0.49 -10.40
N VAL A 94 -3.56 -1.40 -9.54
CA VAL A 94 -4.02 -2.73 -9.94
C VAL A 94 -5.48 -2.91 -9.58
N ASP A 95 -6.12 -3.91 -10.19
CA ASP A 95 -7.52 -4.25 -10.01
C ASP A 95 -8.46 -3.10 -10.43
N ALA A 96 -9.74 -3.30 -10.24
CA ALA A 96 -10.74 -2.30 -10.58
C ALA A 96 -10.76 -1.19 -9.52
N VAL A 97 -10.74 0.05 -9.98
CA VAL A 97 -10.94 1.22 -9.12
C VAL A 97 -12.42 1.56 -9.18
N THR A 98 -13.10 1.52 -8.05
CA THR A 98 -14.54 1.73 -7.98
C THR A 98 -14.88 2.90 -7.07
N LEU A 99 -15.89 3.67 -7.49
CA LEU A 99 -16.45 4.77 -6.71
C LEU A 99 -17.87 4.39 -6.30
N THR A 100 -18.12 4.41 -5.00
CA THR A 100 -19.46 4.11 -4.49
C THR A 100 -20.33 5.37 -4.42
N ALA A 101 -21.64 5.19 -4.31
CA ALA A 101 -22.56 6.31 -4.17
C ALA A 101 -22.35 7.12 -2.89
N LYS A 102 -21.70 6.54 -1.88
CA LYS A 102 -21.35 7.23 -0.63
C LYS A 102 -20.05 8.02 -0.72
N GLY A 103 -19.37 7.99 -1.86
CA GLY A 103 -18.15 8.76 -2.08
C GLY A 103 -16.87 8.07 -1.64
N GLU A 104 -16.83 6.75 -1.59
CA GLU A 104 -15.61 6.00 -1.30
C GLU A 104 -15.02 5.42 -2.58
N ILE A 105 -13.73 5.67 -2.80
CA ILE A 105 -12.98 5.13 -3.93
C ILE A 105 -12.11 3.99 -3.41
N SER A 106 -12.38 2.76 -3.85
CA SER A 106 -11.56 1.61 -3.52
C SER A 106 -10.35 1.57 -4.44
N LEU A 107 -9.16 1.57 -3.86
CA LEU A 107 -7.90 1.68 -4.57
C LEU A 107 -6.92 0.61 -4.08
N LYS A 108 -6.30 -0.10 -5.02
CA LYS A 108 -5.21 -1.01 -4.73
C LYS A 108 -4.03 -0.65 -5.61
N ILE A 109 -2.88 -0.47 -4.99
CA ILE A 109 -1.65 -0.06 -5.65
C ILE A 109 -0.59 -1.11 -5.39
N ALA A 110 0.14 -1.52 -6.44
CA ALA A 110 1.29 -2.40 -6.32
C ALA A 110 2.55 -1.62 -6.69
N ALA A 111 3.68 -2.04 -6.15
CA ALA A 111 4.97 -1.44 -6.43
C ALA A 111 6.07 -2.49 -6.50
N VAL A 112 7.17 -2.14 -7.14
CA VAL A 112 8.33 -3.04 -7.26
C VAL A 112 8.89 -3.37 -5.89
N GLU A 113 9.00 -2.35 -5.03
CA GLU A 113 9.52 -2.55 -3.68
C GLU A 113 9.00 -1.48 -2.73
N CYS A 114 9.07 -1.77 -1.45
CA CYS A 114 8.75 -0.83 -0.37
C CYS A 114 9.99 -0.65 0.50
N LYS A 115 10.31 0.60 0.82
CA LYS A 115 11.42 0.95 1.68
C LYS A 115 10.95 1.80 2.85
N LYS A 116 11.51 1.54 4.00
CA LYS A 116 11.32 2.41 5.17
C LYS A 116 12.28 3.58 5.06
N VAL A 117 11.76 4.76 5.11
CA VAL A 117 12.56 6.00 5.04
C VAL A 117 12.52 6.80 6.33
#